data_5af86bf4e71d75aceb7c6d126e6f7057
#
_entry.id   5af86bf4e71d75aceb7c6d126e6f7057
#
_cell.length_a   1.000
_cell.length_b   1.000
_cell.length_c   1.000
_cell.angle_alpha   90.00
_cell.angle_beta   90.00
_cell.angle_gamma   90.00
#
_symmetry.space_group_name_H-M   'P 1'
#
loop_
_entity.id
_entity.type
_entity.pdbx_description
1 polymer ?
#
loop_
_entity_poly.entity_id
_entity_poly.type
_entity_poly.pdbx_seq_one_letter_code
_entity_poly.pdbx_strand_id
1 'polypeptide(L)'
;YFKLNNDYVVEAVNRYPDRLVGLACFSPLSPAGARETERCLEGGLSGVGELAVYGGGITDGVVQALEPVMAMCLERNGLLMLHTNEPVGHPYPGKTPNTLRQIYDFVKAYPKNRIILAHWGGGLLFYALMKKEVVKVLENVWFDTAASPFLYRPEMYRIAGEVVGFDKILFGSDFPLLKPQRYFKEMGDAGLSPDQINRISGLNAQDLLDTVSPDDGL
;
A
#
# COMPACT_ATOMS: atom_id res chain seq x y z
N TYR A 1 -0.66 4.73 -22.25
CA TYR A 1 0.37 3.90 -21.61
C TYR A 1 -0.22 3.13 -20.40
N PHE A 2 -0.78 3.83 -19.40
CA PHE A 2 -1.37 3.16 -18.21
C PHE A 2 -2.51 2.20 -18.57
N LYS A 3 -3.38 2.55 -19.50
CA LYS A 3 -4.47 1.66 -19.93
C LYS A 3 -3.95 0.31 -20.42
N LEU A 4 -2.91 0.28 -21.25
CA LEU A 4 -2.33 -0.97 -21.73
C LEU A 4 -1.74 -1.82 -20.59
N ASN A 5 -1.14 -1.18 -19.60
CA ASN A 5 -0.63 -1.89 -18.43
C ASN A 5 -1.77 -2.47 -17.57
N ASN A 6 -2.83 -1.71 -17.34
CA ASN A 6 -3.99 -2.19 -16.57
C ASN A 6 -4.72 -3.31 -17.32
N ASP A 7 -4.86 -3.23 -18.66
CA ASP A 7 -5.44 -4.31 -19.46
C ASP A 7 -4.64 -5.61 -19.30
N TYR A 8 -3.31 -5.53 -19.30
CA TYR A 8 -2.44 -6.67 -19.03
C TYR A 8 -2.64 -7.25 -17.62
N VAL A 9 -2.77 -6.39 -16.59
CA VAL A 9 -3.01 -6.83 -15.22
C VAL A 9 -4.38 -7.50 -15.09
N VAL A 10 -5.42 -6.92 -15.69
CA VAL A 10 -6.77 -7.54 -15.74
C VAL A 10 -6.72 -8.91 -16.40
N GLU A 11 -6.05 -9.03 -17.57
CA GLU A 11 -5.89 -10.32 -18.25
C GLU A 11 -5.16 -11.34 -17.37
N ALA A 12 -4.06 -10.92 -16.71
CA ALA A 12 -3.27 -11.80 -15.87
C ALA A 12 -4.05 -12.31 -14.64
N VAL A 13 -4.80 -11.44 -13.97
CA VAL A 13 -5.66 -11.80 -12.82
C VAL A 13 -6.75 -12.77 -13.26
N ASN A 14 -7.46 -12.46 -14.35
CA ASN A 14 -8.53 -13.35 -14.87
C ASN A 14 -8.00 -14.71 -15.33
N ARG A 15 -6.74 -14.76 -15.78
CA ARG A 15 -6.09 -16.01 -16.20
C ARG A 15 -5.61 -16.86 -15.02
N TYR A 16 -5.27 -16.21 -13.91
CA TYR A 16 -4.70 -16.88 -12.72
C TYR A 16 -5.37 -16.37 -11.42
N PRO A 17 -6.71 -16.51 -11.29
CA PRO A 17 -7.47 -15.91 -10.17
C PRO A 17 -7.05 -16.45 -8.81
N ASP A 18 -6.62 -17.72 -8.74
CA ASP A 18 -6.14 -18.37 -7.50
C ASP A 18 -4.70 -17.96 -7.10
N ARG A 19 -4.03 -17.16 -7.93
CA ARG A 19 -2.61 -16.85 -7.78
C ARG A 19 -2.29 -15.37 -7.75
N LEU A 20 -3.11 -14.55 -8.39
CA LEU A 20 -2.86 -13.14 -8.61
C LEU A 20 -4.02 -12.29 -8.13
N VAL A 21 -3.68 -11.21 -7.47
CA VAL A 21 -4.55 -10.08 -7.19
C VAL A 21 -3.93 -8.85 -7.85
N GLY A 22 -4.75 -8.03 -8.48
CA GLY A 22 -4.27 -6.87 -9.23
C GLY A 22 -4.81 -5.56 -8.70
N LEU A 23 -3.99 -4.51 -8.82
CA LEU A 23 -4.38 -3.13 -8.56
C LEU A 23 -4.20 -2.30 -9.84
N ALA A 24 -5.14 -1.38 -10.10
CA ALA A 24 -5.06 -0.46 -11.22
C ALA A 24 -4.08 0.67 -10.96
N CYS A 25 -3.23 1.00 -11.93
CA CYS A 25 -2.28 2.09 -11.81
C CYS A 25 -2.55 3.18 -12.85
N PHE A 26 -2.48 4.43 -12.41
CA PHE A 26 -2.59 5.62 -13.28
C PHE A 26 -1.94 6.83 -12.58
N SER A 27 -1.78 7.94 -13.33
CA SER A 27 -1.33 9.19 -12.70
C SER A 27 -2.41 9.73 -11.75
N PRO A 28 -2.11 10.02 -10.48
CA PRO A 28 -3.09 10.53 -9.50
C PRO A 28 -3.85 11.79 -9.95
N LEU A 29 -3.25 12.61 -10.80
CA LEU A 29 -3.86 13.82 -11.37
C LEU A 29 -4.51 13.58 -12.75
N SER A 30 -4.64 12.33 -13.18
CA SER A 30 -5.30 12.02 -14.45
C SER A 30 -6.79 12.31 -14.38
N PRO A 31 -7.35 13.13 -15.28
CA PRO A 31 -8.79 13.36 -15.35
C PRO A 31 -9.59 12.11 -15.70
N ALA A 32 -8.92 11.06 -16.21
CA ALA A 32 -9.51 9.77 -16.52
C ALA A 32 -9.41 8.77 -15.33
N GLY A 33 -8.79 9.14 -14.21
CA GLY A 33 -8.50 8.22 -13.09
C GLY A 33 -9.76 7.53 -12.56
N ALA A 34 -10.82 8.26 -12.32
CA ALA A 34 -12.08 7.71 -11.83
C ALA A 34 -12.68 6.66 -12.79
N ARG A 35 -12.78 7.00 -14.09
CA ARG A 35 -13.30 6.09 -15.12
C ARG A 35 -12.41 4.85 -15.30
N GLU A 36 -11.10 5.01 -15.19
CA GLU A 36 -10.16 3.90 -15.29
C GLU A 36 -10.24 3.00 -14.04
N THR A 37 -10.48 3.57 -12.86
CA THR A 37 -10.74 2.82 -11.63
C THR A 37 -11.99 1.95 -11.79
N GLU A 38 -13.12 2.54 -12.19
CA GLU A 38 -14.38 1.82 -12.41
C GLU A 38 -14.18 0.64 -13.36
N ARG A 39 -13.59 0.91 -14.53
CA ARG A 39 -13.32 -0.10 -15.55
C ARG A 39 -12.46 -1.27 -15.02
N CYS A 40 -11.44 -0.96 -14.23
CA CYS A 40 -10.52 -1.95 -13.70
C CYS A 40 -11.16 -2.78 -12.58
N LEU A 41 -11.94 -2.16 -11.70
CA LEU A 41 -12.69 -2.88 -10.68
C LEU A 41 -13.74 -3.81 -11.29
N GLU A 42 -14.47 -3.37 -12.34
CA GLU A 42 -15.35 -4.22 -13.11
C GLU A 42 -14.63 -5.35 -13.84
N GLY A 43 -13.37 -5.13 -14.21
CA GLY A 43 -12.48 -6.11 -14.81
C GLY A 43 -11.89 -7.14 -13.84
N GLY A 44 -12.22 -7.05 -12.53
CA GLY A 44 -11.77 -8.00 -11.51
C GLY A 44 -10.53 -7.57 -10.72
N LEU A 45 -10.10 -6.30 -10.84
CA LEU A 45 -9.04 -5.79 -9.97
C LEU A 45 -9.59 -5.43 -8.58
N SER A 46 -8.76 -5.59 -7.56
CA SER A 46 -9.15 -5.44 -6.15
C SER A 46 -8.92 -4.03 -5.59
N GLY A 47 -8.59 -3.07 -6.43
CA GLY A 47 -8.35 -1.70 -5.99
C GLY A 47 -7.42 -0.92 -6.93
N VAL A 48 -6.79 0.09 -6.38
CA VAL A 48 -5.93 1.03 -7.09
C VAL A 48 -4.56 1.10 -6.43
N GLY A 49 -3.49 1.08 -7.22
CA GLY A 49 -2.10 1.21 -6.76
C GLY A 49 -1.09 0.47 -7.65
N GLU A 50 0.16 0.66 -7.44
CA GLU A 50 0.76 1.60 -6.52
C GLU A 50 0.69 3.01 -7.14
N LEU A 51 0.05 3.96 -6.48
CA LEU A 51 -0.01 5.35 -6.96
C LEU A 51 1.17 6.16 -6.44
N ALA A 52 1.95 6.76 -7.33
CA ALA A 52 3.07 7.62 -7.00
C ALA A 52 2.80 9.08 -7.41
N VAL A 53 3.09 10.03 -6.51
CA VAL A 53 2.91 11.47 -6.74
C VAL A 53 4.27 12.15 -6.84
N TYR A 54 4.69 12.46 -8.06
CA TYR A 54 6.05 13.00 -8.31
C TYR A 54 6.13 14.53 -8.26
N GLY A 55 5.10 15.26 -8.61
CA GLY A 55 5.12 16.72 -8.67
C GLY A 55 4.56 17.39 -7.42
N GLY A 56 5.40 18.01 -6.59
CA GLY A 56 4.96 18.76 -5.40
C GLY A 56 4.47 17.93 -4.22
N GLY A 57 4.47 16.60 -4.34
CA GLY A 57 3.94 15.68 -3.33
C GLY A 57 2.40 15.65 -3.28
N ILE A 58 1.87 15.03 -2.25
CA ILE A 58 0.42 14.90 -2.02
C ILE A 58 -0.13 16.23 -1.49
N THR A 59 -0.47 17.11 -2.42
CA THR A 59 -1.13 18.40 -2.13
C THR A 59 -2.64 18.23 -1.95
N ASP A 60 -3.33 19.26 -1.44
CA ASP A 60 -4.80 19.26 -1.35
C ASP A 60 -5.45 19.00 -2.72
N GLY A 61 -4.85 19.49 -3.81
CA GLY A 61 -5.31 19.23 -5.17
C GLY A 61 -5.24 17.75 -5.55
N VAL A 62 -4.21 17.03 -5.10
CA VAL A 62 -4.10 15.57 -5.30
C VAL A 62 -5.15 14.84 -4.47
N VAL A 63 -5.33 15.24 -3.22
CA VAL A 63 -6.38 14.68 -2.34
C VAL A 63 -7.75 14.81 -3.02
N GLN A 64 -8.12 16.04 -3.46
CA GLN A 64 -9.38 16.28 -4.14
C GLN A 64 -9.53 15.51 -5.47
N ALA A 65 -8.46 15.42 -6.26
CA ALA A 65 -8.50 14.68 -7.53
C ALA A 65 -8.74 13.17 -7.32
N LEU A 66 -8.31 12.62 -6.19
CA LEU A 66 -8.51 11.21 -5.85
C LEU A 66 -9.84 10.93 -5.14
N GLU A 67 -10.62 11.94 -4.76
CA GLU A 67 -11.91 11.74 -4.06
C GLU A 67 -12.85 10.75 -4.77
N PRO A 68 -13.11 10.85 -6.09
CA PRO A 68 -13.96 9.89 -6.79
C PRO A 68 -13.40 8.46 -6.77
N VAL A 69 -12.07 8.33 -6.86
CA VAL A 69 -11.37 7.03 -6.80
C VAL A 69 -11.53 6.42 -5.41
N MET A 70 -11.31 7.21 -4.36
CA MET A 70 -11.45 6.78 -2.97
C MET A 70 -12.88 6.38 -2.62
N ALA A 71 -13.86 7.12 -3.14
CA ALA A 71 -15.28 6.79 -2.98
C ALA A 71 -15.61 5.41 -3.61
N MET A 72 -15.16 5.17 -4.85
CA MET A 72 -15.36 3.86 -5.51
C MET A 72 -14.65 2.72 -4.80
N CYS A 73 -13.40 2.94 -4.36
CA CYS A 73 -12.68 1.94 -3.58
C CYS A 73 -13.43 1.61 -2.27
N LEU A 74 -13.98 2.63 -1.59
CA LEU A 74 -14.77 2.40 -0.37
C LEU A 74 -16.05 1.61 -0.65
N GLU A 75 -16.80 1.99 -1.69
CA GLU A 75 -18.05 1.33 -2.09
C GLU A 75 -17.86 -0.15 -2.47
N ARG A 76 -16.77 -0.44 -3.17
CA ARG A 76 -16.43 -1.78 -3.65
C ARG A 76 -15.51 -2.55 -2.69
N ASN A 77 -15.33 -2.10 -1.46
CA ASN A 77 -14.36 -2.67 -0.52
C ASN A 77 -12.92 -2.76 -1.07
N GLY A 78 -12.58 -1.99 -2.09
CA GLY A 78 -11.29 -2.02 -2.75
C GLY A 78 -10.17 -1.40 -1.91
N LEU A 79 -8.94 -1.76 -2.28
CA LEU A 79 -7.72 -1.25 -1.65
C LEU A 79 -7.21 -0.01 -2.36
N LEU A 80 -6.55 0.88 -1.63
CA LEU A 80 -5.62 1.83 -2.20
C LEU A 80 -4.21 1.52 -1.72
N MET A 81 -3.26 1.38 -2.66
CA MET A 81 -1.84 1.32 -2.36
C MET A 81 -1.16 2.61 -2.81
N LEU A 82 -0.52 3.30 -1.87
CA LEU A 82 0.15 4.57 -2.09
C LEU A 82 1.66 4.40 -1.97
N HIS A 83 2.37 4.84 -3.01
CA HIS A 83 3.82 4.91 -2.95
C HIS A 83 4.26 5.96 -1.94
N THR A 84 5.08 5.53 -1.01
CA THR A 84 5.78 6.40 -0.06
C THR A 84 7.26 6.08 -0.08
N ASN A 85 8.09 6.89 0.53
CA ASN A 85 9.51 6.62 0.66
C ASN A 85 10.08 7.38 1.86
N GLU A 86 11.30 7.05 2.25
CA GLU A 86 12.00 7.76 3.30
C GLU A 86 12.15 9.26 2.96
N PRO A 87 11.91 10.16 3.94
CA PRO A 87 11.91 11.61 3.70
C PRO A 87 13.31 12.22 3.54
N VAL A 88 14.36 11.44 3.82
CA VAL A 88 15.77 11.88 3.84
C VAL A 88 16.64 10.96 2.97
N GLY A 89 17.93 11.24 2.87
CA GLY A 89 18.88 10.47 2.06
C GLY A 89 18.99 11.00 0.63
N HIS A 90 19.78 10.30 -0.19
CA HIS A 90 20.05 10.72 -1.56
C HIS A 90 18.84 10.56 -2.48
N PRO A 91 18.71 11.37 -3.54
CA PRO A 91 17.69 11.18 -4.55
C PRO A 91 17.98 9.94 -5.40
N TYR A 92 16.91 9.26 -5.84
CA TYR A 92 16.96 8.14 -6.77
C TYR A 92 15.71 8.14 -7.67
N PRO A 93 15.75 7.49 -8.83
CA PRO A 93 14.56 7.34 -9.66
C PRO A 93 13.43 6.63 -8.87
N GLY A 94 12.25 7.23 -8.84
CA GLY A 94 11.13 6.71 -8.05
C GLY A 94 10.91 7.42 -6.71
N LYS A 95 11.91 8.11 -6.17
CA LYS A 95 11.73 8.89 -4.93
C LYS A 95 10.75 10.05 -5.14
N THR A 96 9.66 10.06 -4.38
CA THR A 96 8.65 11.11 -4.41
C THR A 96 8.96 12.19 -3.37
N PRO A 97 8.52 13.45 -3.57
CA PRO A 97 8.74 14.53 -2.62
C PRO A 97 7.73 14.55 -1.46
N ASN A 98 6.99 13.47 -1.25
CA ASN A 98 5.97 13.38 -0.21
C ASN A 98 6.57 13.56 1.18
N THR A 99 5.98 14.46 1.98
CA THR A 99 6.31 14.60 3.39
C THR A 99 5.42 13.69 4.24
N LEU A 100 5.89 13.30 5.42
CA LEU A 100 5.09 12.52 6.38
C LEU A 100 3.78 13.26 6.73
N ARG A 101 3.80 14.59 6.76
CA ARG A 101 2.62 15.40 7.00
C ARG A 101 1.59 15.23 5.88
N GLN A 102 2.01 15.29 4.63
CA GLN A 102 1.13 15.10 3.47
C GLN A 102 0.53 13.69 3.44
N ILE A 103 1.33 12.66 3.73
CA ILE A 103 0.85 11.27 3.81
C ILE A 103 -0.18 11.13 4.93
N TYR A 104 0.09 11.71 6.11
CA TYR A 104 -0.85 11.70 7.23
C TYR A 104 -2.16 12.41 6.91
N ASP A 105 -2.10 13.61 6.32
CA ASP A 105 -3.28 14.38 5.96
C ASP A 105 -4.12 13.66 4.89
N PHE A 106 -3.48 12.96 3.95
CA PHE A 106 -4.16 12.09 2.98
C PHE A 106 -4.93 10.96 3.67
N VAL A 107 -4.28 10.20 4.54
CA VAL A 107 -4.93 9.11 5.28
C VAL A 107 -6.07 9.64 6.15
N LYS A 108 -5.87 10.81 6.79
CA LYS A 108 -6.88 11.47 7.60
C LYS A 108 -8.11 11.92 6.78
N ALA A 109 -7.93 12.28 5.51
CA ALA A 109 -9.03 12.64 4.61
C ALA A 109 -9.92 11.44 4.26
N TYR A 110 -9.35 10.22 4.26
CA TYR A 110 -10.02 8.97 3.86
C TYR A 110 -10.01 7.89 4.95
N PRO A 111 -10.55 8.16 6.15
CA PRO A 111 -10.34 7.32 7.34
C PRO A 111 -11.04 5.95 7.27
N LYS A 112 -11.98 5.77 6.33
CA LYS A 112 -12.71 4.50 6.15
C LYS A 112 -12.12 3.62 5.05
N ASN A 113 -11.27 4.19 4.20
CA ASN A 113 -10.64 3.45 3.13
C ASN A 113 -9.52 2.56 3.68
N ARG A 114 -9.35 1.40 3.06
CA ARG A 114 -8.22 0.50 3.33
C ARG A 114 -7.03 0.98 2.53
N ILE A 115 -6.01 1.49 3.23
CA ILE A 115 -4.85 2.11 2.61
C ILE A 115 -3.59 1.32 2.97
N ILE A 116 -2.87 0.88 1.95
CA ILE A 116 -1.53 0.31 2.09
C ILE A 116 -0.53 1.42 1.78
N LEU A 117 0.35 1.71 2.72
CA LEU A 117 1.46 2.63 2.53
C LEU A 117 2.73 1.83 2.24
N ALA A 118 3.20 1.90 0.99
CA ALA A 118 4.41 1.20 0.57
C ALA A 118 5.65 1.68 1.34
N HIS A 119 6.68 0.82 1.43
CA HIS A 119 7.97 1.16 2.00
C HIS A 119 7.89 1.71 3.43
N TRP A 120 7.14 1.00 4.31
CA TRP A 120 6.94 1.38 5.71
C TRP A 120 6.25 2.75 5.91
N GLY A 121 5.50 3.21 4.92
CA GLY A 121 4.86 4.51 4.96
C GLY A 121 5.84 5.68 5.03
N GLY A 122 7.08 5.47 4.56
CA GLY A 122 8.16 6.46 4.70
C GLY A 122 8.54 6.77 6.15
N GLY A 123 8.14 5.93 7.09
CA GLY A 123 8.31 6.15 8.53
C GLY A 123 7.08 6.73 9.23
N LEU A 124 5.95 6.91 8.53
CA LEU A 124 4.70 7.39 9.13
C LEU A 124 4.22 6.47 10.27
N LEU A 125 4.53 5.17 10.21
CA LEU A 125 4.15 4.21 11.25
C LEU A 125 4.54 4.66 12.68
N PHE A 126 5.64 5.41 12.84
CA PHE A 126 6.06 5.93 14.15
C PHE A 126 5.07 6.95 14.74
N TYR A 127 4.16 7.51 13.93
CA TYR A 127 3.09 8.36 14.44
C TYR A 127 2.07 7.60 15.30
N ALA A 128 2.02 6.27 15.20
CA ALA A 128 1.20 5.43 16.08
C ALA A 128 1.63 5.53 17.57
N LEU A 129 2.84 6.01 17.85
CA LEU A 129 3.31 6.31 19.23
C LEU A 129 2.82 7.66 19.76
N MET A 130 2.11 8.44 18.95
CA MET A 130 1.58 9.75 19.35
C MET A 130 0.24 9.58 20.08
N LYS A 131 -0.56 10.65 20.14
CA LYS A 131 -1.85 10.68 20.85
C LYS A 131 -2.94 9.84 20.14
N LYS A 132 -3.98 9.49 20.91
CA LYS A 132 -5.06 8.59 20.48
C LYS A 132 -5.72 8.98 19.14
N GLU A 133 -5.89 10.27 18.86
CA GLU A 133 -6.46 10.73 17.59
C GLU A 133 -5.60 10.35 16.38
N VAL A 134 -4.27 10.30 16.54
CA VAL A 134 -3.35 9.89 15.48
C VAL A 134 -3.45 8.38 15.25
N VAL A 135 -3.49 7.61 16.34
CA VAL A 135 -3.68 6.15 16.26
C VAL A 135 -4.98 5.81 15.52
N LYS A 136 -6.07 6.54 15.83
CA LYS A 136 -7.36 6.35 15.17
C LYS A 136 -7.31 6.63 13.65
N VAL A 137 -6.53 7.61 13.23
CA VAL A 137 -6.34 7.92 11.79
C VAL A 137 -5.66 6.74 11.07
N LEU A 138 -4.81 5.98 11.75
CA LEU A 138 -4.08 4.85 11.18
C LEU A 138 -4.83 3.51 11.31
N GLU A 139 -6.07 3.50 11.79
CA GLU A 139 -6.84 2.28 12.05
C GLU A 139 -7.02 1.39 10.80
N ASN A 140 -7.24 2.01 9.64
CA ASN A 140 -7.42 1.33 8.35
C ASN A 140 -6.19 1.46 7.44
N VAL A 141 -5.00 1.51 8.05
CA VAL A 141 -3.72 1.61 7.34
C VAL A 141 -2.88 0.38 7.58
N TRP A 142 -2.28 -0.14 6.51
CA TRP A 142 -1.26 -1.18 6.53
C TRP A 142 0.04 -0.64 5.94
N PHE A 143 1.14 -1.27 6.30
CA PHE A 143 2.47 -0.89 5.86
C PHE A 143 3.15 -2.08 5.22
N ASP A 144 3.77 -1.91 4.07
CA ASP A 144 4.51 -3.00 3.48
C ASP A 144 6.02 -2.91 3.69
N THR A 145 6.69 -4.03 3.47
CA THR A 145 8.13 -4.18 3.65
C THR A 145 8.95 -3.89 2.38
N ALA A 146 8.32 -3.42 1.30
CA ALA A 146 8.97 -3.24 0.01
C ALA A 146 10.26 -2.41 0.13
N ALA A 147 11.30 -2.83 -0.57
CA ALA A 147 12.63 -2.23 -0.56
C ALA A 147 13.32 -2.08 0.83
N SER A 148 12.77 -2.68 1.90
CA SER A 148 13.33 -2.61 3.27
C SER A 148 14.86 -2.72 3.32
N PRO A 149 15.48 -3.72 2.65
CA PRO A 149 16.93 -3.91 2.73
C PRO A 149 17.78 -2.77 2.19
N PHE A 150 17.18 -1.81 1.50
CA PHE A 150 17.85 -0.59 1.04
C PHE A 150 17.53 0.63 1.89
N LEU A 151 16.39 0.61 2.58
CA LEU A 151 15.82 1.80 3.23
C LEU A 151 16.02 1.80 4.74
N TYR A 152 16.05 0.62 5.36
CA TYR A 152 16.05 0.47 6.81
C TYR A 152 17.00 -0.63 7.27
N ARG A 153 17.38 -0.55 8.53
CA ARG A 153 18.09 -1.64 9.22
C ARG A 153 17.11 -2.78 9.54
N PRO A 154 17.58 -4.04 9.67
CA PRO A 154 16.71 -5.20 9.92
C PRO A 154 15.84 -5.08 11.16
N GLU A 155 16.28 -4.35 12.20
CA GLU A 155 15.49 -4.14 13.42
C GLU A 155 14.13 -3.49 13.14
N MET A 156 13.97 -2.86 11.97
CA MET A 156 12.72 -2.23 11.54
C MET A 156 11.54 -3.19 11.57
N TYR A 157 11.72 -4.45 11.17
CA TYR A 157 10.65 -5.45 11.17
C TYR A 157 10.06 -5.67 12.57
N ARG A 158 10.92 -5.82 13.58
CA ARG A 158 10.50 -6.02 14.97
C ARG A 158 9.89 -4.74 15.55
N ILE A 159 10.59 -3.61 15.39
CA ILE A 159 10.15 -2.32 15.94
C ILE A 159 8.80 -1.91 15.35
N ALA A 160 8.61 -2.07 14.04
CA ALA A 160 7.34 -1.76 13.39
C ALA A 160 6.19 -2.61 13.97
N GLY A 161 6.41 -3.93 14.14
CA GLY A 161 5.41 -4.80 14.74
C GLY A 161 5.06 -4.43 16.19
N GLU A 162 6.05 -3.98 16.97
CA GLU A 162 5.83 -3.48 18.33
C GLU A 162 5.05 -2.15 18.35
N VAL A 163 5.18 -1.32 17.30
CA VAL A 163 4.56 0.01 17.21
C VAL A 163 3.14 -0.04 16.67
N VAL A 164 2.92 -0.74 15.55
CA VAL A 164 1.60 -0.73 14.86
C VAL A 164 0.82 -2.04 14.99
N GLY A 165 1.44 -3.09 15.51
CA GLY A 165 0.91 -4.46 15.48
C GLY A 165 1.46 -5.25 14.28
N PHE A 166 1.80 -6.53 14.50
CA PHE A 166 2.32 -7.40 13.43
C PHE A 166 1.28 -7.69 12.34
N ASP A 167 -0.01 -7.59 12.67
CA ASP A 167 -1.15 -7.73 11.74
C ASP A 167 -1.28 -6.57 10.74
N LYS A 168 -0.61 -5.45 10.99
CA LYS A 168 -0.59 -4.27 10.11
C LYS A 168 0.57 -4.26 9.12
N ILE A 169 1.43 -5.28 9.14
CA ILE A 169 2.61 -5.35 8.28
C ILE A 169 2.37 -6.39 7.17
N LEU A 170 2.51 -5.96 5.92
CA LEU A 170 2.37 -6.78 4.73
C LEU A 170 3.74 -7.04 4.11
N PHE A 171 3.94 -8.24 3.55
CA PHE A 171 5.13 -8.51 2.78
C PHE A 171 5.06 -7.83 1.41
N GLY A 172 5.97 -6.92 1.15
CA GLY A 172 6.27 -6.36 -0.16
C GLY A 172 7.72 -6.67 -0.52
N SER A 173 7.99 -7.14 -1.72
CA SER A 173 9.35 -7.41 -2.20
C SER A 173 9.89 -6.32 -3.12
N ASP A 174 9.02 -5.48 -3.67
CA ASP A 174 9.35 -4.54 -4.74
C ASP A 174 10.03 -5.26 -5.93
N PHE A 175 9.51 -6.46 -6.24
CA PHE A 175 10.05 -7.29 -7.33
C PHE A 175 9.92 -6.55 -8.69
N PRO A 176 10.96 -6.54 -9.53
CA PRO A 176 12.15 -7.39 -9.50
C PRO A 176 13.37 -6.77 -8.79
N LEU A 177 13.22 -5.71 -8.01
CA LEU A 177 14.33 -4.97 -7.38
C LEU A 177 15.14 -5.86 -6.42
N LEU A 178 14.45 -6.66 -5.59
CA LEU A 178 15.07 -7.56 -4.63
C LEU A 178 14.41 -8.95 -4.63
N LYS A 179 15.20 -9.96 -4.27
CA LYS A 179 14.71 -11.33 -4.11
C LYS A 179 14.10 -11.51 -2.70
N PRO A 180 12.94 -12.19 -2.57
CA PRO A 180 12.26 -12.42 -1.29
C PRO A 180 13.14 -13.05 -0.19
N GLN A 181 14.08 -13.93 -0.56
CA GLN A 181 14.96 -14.62 0.39
C GLN A 181 15.74 -13.67 1.30
N ARG A 182 16.10 -12.48 0.80
CA ARG A 182 16.83 -11.50 1.61
C ARG A 182 15.95 -10.97 2.74
N TYR A 183 14.69 -10.71 2.46
CA TYR A 183 13.72 -10.24 3.47
C TYR A 183 13.49 -11.26 4.58
N PHE A 184 13.31 -12.55 4.21
CA PHE A 184 13.11 -13.62 5.18
C PHE A 184 14.32 -13.78 6.10
N LYS A 185 15.52 -13.67 5.53
CA LYS A 185 16.74 -13.67 6.34
C LYS A 185 16.77 -12.51 7.32
N GLU A 186 16.47 -11.29 6.86
CA GLU A 186 16.48 -10.09 7.71
C GLU A 186 15.42 -10.13 8.81
N MET A 187 14.22 -10.68 8.54
CA MET A 187 13.19 -10.91 9.58
C MET A 187 13.70 -11.88 10.66
N GLY A 188 14.37 -12.95 10.28
CA GLY A 188 15.01 -13.88 11.22
C GLY A 188 16.12 -13.21 12.04
N ASP A 189 17.01 -12.46 11.38
CA ASP A 189 18.10 -11.72 12.03
C ASP A 189 17.56 -10.63 13.00
N ALA A 190 16.39 -10.06 12.71
CA ALA A 190 15.69 -9.11 13.57
C ALA A 190 15.04 -9.77 14.81
N GLY A 191 15.06 -11.10 14.90
CA GLY A 191 14.55 -11.86 16.04
C GLY A 191 13.03 -12.06 16.03
N LEU A 192 12.39 -12.02 14.87
CA LEU A 192 10.97 -12.35 14.75
C LEU A 192 10.74 -13.83 14.98
N SER A 193 9.64 -14.17 15.66
CA SER A 193 9.21 -15.56 15.79
C SER A 193 8.70 -16.12 14.45
N PRO A 194 8.69 -17.46 14.27
CA PRO A 194 8.13 -18.09 13.07
C PRO A 194 6.68 -17.64 12.78
N ASP A 195 5.85 -17.46 13.81
CA ASP A 195 4.46 -17.00 13.65
C ASP A 195 4.40 -15.55 13.13
N GLN A 196 5.25 -14.66 13.64
CA GLN A 196 5.35 -13.28 13.16
C GLN A 196 5.83 -13.23 11.70
N ILE A 197 6.81 -14.06 11.35
CA ILE A 197 7.29 -14.17 9.96
C ILE A 197 6.17 -14.68 9.05
N ASN A 198 5.43 -15.73 9.44
CA ASN A 198 4.31 -16.26 8.66
C ASN A 198 3.20 -15.20 8.47
N ARG A 199 2.87 -14.47 9.52
CA ARG A 199 1.92 -13.36 9.46
C ARG A 199 2.32 -12.34 8.40
N ILE A 200 3.52 -11.78 8.53
CA ILE A 200 4.03 -10.77 7.60
C ILE A 200 4.14 -11.34 6.18
N SER A 201 4.64 -12.57 6.03
CA SER A 201 4.95 -13.16 4.72
C SER A 201 3.73 -13.46 3.84
N GLY A 202 2.53 -13.54 4.43
CA GLY A 202 1.35 -13.82 3.62
C GLY A 202 0.01 -13.75 4.36
N LEU A 203 -0.08 -14.25 5.60
CA LEU A 203 -1.38 -14.36 6.28
C LEU A 203 -2.07 -13.00 6.46
N ASN A 204 -1.33 -11.94 6.77
CA ASN A 204 -1.93 -10.61 6.90
C ASN A 204 -2.48 -10.08 5.57
N ALA A 205 -1.78 -10.34 4.46
CA ALA A 205 -2.26 -9.96 3.14
C ALA A 205 -3.50 -10.77 2.77
N GLN A 206 -3.54 -12.06 3.10
CA GLN A 206 -4.71 -12.89 2.89
C GLN A 206 -5.90 -12.39 3.71
N ASP A 207 -5.74 -12.17 5.02
CA ASP A 207 -6.78 -11.62 5.90
C ASP A 207 -7.34 -10.30 5.34
N LEU A 208 -6.46 -9.41 4.84
CA LEU A 208 -6.87 -8.16 4.22
C LEU A 208 -7.65 -8.38 2.91
N LEU A 209 -7.17 -9.26 2.04
CA LEU A 209 -7.76 -9.54 0.73
C LEU A 209 -9.10 -10.29 0.84
N ASP A 210 -9.25 -11.19 1.80
CA ASP A 210 -10.51 -11.91 2.05
C ASP A 210 -11.66 -10.95 2.40
N THR A 211 -11.32 -9.76 2.95
CA THR A 211 -12.30 -8.70 3.20
C THR A 211 -12.62 -7.85 1.95
N VAL A 212 -11.88 -8.01 0.85
CA VAL A 212 -12.01 -7.27 -0.42
C VAL A 212 -12.86 -8.05 -1.44
N SER A 213 -13.08 -9.37 -1.21
CA SER A 213 -13.90 -10.18 -2.12
C SER A 213 -15.25 -9.51 -2.37
N PRO A 214 -15.72 -9.41 -3.62
CA PRO A 214 -17.07 -8.94 -3.88
C PRO A 214 -18.04 -9.82 -3.09
N ASP A 215 -19.02 -9.21 -2.42
CA ASP A 215 -20.18 -9.94 -1.96
C ASP A 215 -20.62 -10.83 -3.13
N ASP A 216 -20.53 -12.14 -2.96
CA ASP A 216 -21.24 -13.09 -3.79
C ASP A 216 -22.74 -12.83 -3.55
N GLY A 217 -23.23 -11.78 -4.22
CA GLY A 217 -24.63 -11.41 -4.20
C GLY A 217 -25.44 -12.58 -4.71
N LEU A 218 -26.07 -13.27 -3.76
CA LEU A 218 -27.15 -14.20 -3.96
C LEU A 218 -28.34 -13.53 -4.66
#